data_f235666fc805d379a9af773fd2406c8b
#
_entry.id   f235666fc805d379a9af773fd2406c8b
#
_cell.length_a   1.000
_cell.length_b   1.000
_cell.length_c   1.000
_cell.angle_alpha   90.00
_cell.angle_beta   90.00
_cell.angle_gamma   90.00
#
_symmetry.space_group_name_H-M   'P 1'
#
loop_
_entity.id
_entity.type
_entity.pdbx_description
1 polymer ?
#
loop_
_entity_poly.entity_id
_entity_poly.type
_entity_poly.pdbx_seq_one_letter_code
_entity_poly.pdbx_strand_id
1 'polypeptide(L)'
;YPWIPFYRETLVDSVDHMPVDTMYQRIYDCELRDAGEYRYSDLGYYLIHDMLNSWYGGDKAIDSLSNAWIYEPLGLSSMGFEPLEKFEKNQIAPSENDEIFRKSIIRGTVHDPGAHMLGGVCCHAGLFSDANDLARLGQLLLNGGTYSGQKIFDGSTLSDWTARAYPNTENRRGIGF
;
A
#
# COMPACT_ATOMS: atom_id res chain seq x y z
N TYR A 1 5.75 -5.67 15.25
CA TYR A 1 7.01 -5.63 14.48
C TYR A 1 7.82 -4.41 14.87
N PRO A 2 9.17 -4.47 14.83
CA PRO A 2 10.04 -3.31 14.99
C PRO A 2 9.88 -2.34 13.82
N TRP A 3 10.45 -1.14 13.95
CA TRP A 3 10.65 -0.25 12.81
C TRP A 3 12.00 -0.54 12.16
N ILE A 4 12.01 -0.88 10.86
CA ILE A 4 13.24 -1.17 10.11
C ILE A 4 13.35 -0.13 8.98
N PRO A 5 14.22 0.87 9.12
CA PRO A 5 14.41 1.93 8.11
C PRO A 5 15.37 1.48 7.01
N PHE A 6 14.98 0.56 6.17
CA PHE A 6 15.80 -0.02 5.10
C PHE A 6 16.57 1.01 4.27
N TYR A 7 15.89 2.11 3.89
CA TYR A 7 16.52 3.19 3.11
C TYR A 7 17.68 3.88 3.82
N ARG A 8 17.65 3.97 5.16
CA ARG A 8 18.76 4.58 5.93
C ARG A 8 19.98 3.69 5.95
N GLU A 9 19.78 2.39 5.95
CA GLU A 9 20.88 1.43 5.93
C GLU A 9 21.60 1.45 4.59
N THR A 10 20.87 1.58 3.47
CA THR A 10 21.49 1.73 2.15
C THR A 10 22.39 2.98 2.07
N LEU A 11 22.01 4.07 2.75
CA LEU A 11 22.81 5.30 2.80
C LEU A 11 24.10 5.13 3.62
N VAL A 12 24.04 4.33 4.71
CA VAL A 12 25.22 4.07 5.56
C VAL A 12 26.21 3.15 4.87
N ASP A 13 25.71 2.10 4.24
CA ASP A 13 26.54 1.08 3.61
C ASP A 13 27.03 1.48 2.21
N SER A 14 26.65 2.68 1.73
CA SER A 14 26.99 3.17 0.38
C SER A 14 26.60 2.18 -0.74
N VAL A 15 25.54 1.40 -0.52
CA VAL A 15 24.98 0.46 -1.49
C VAL A 15 23.90 1.19 -2.27
N ASP A 16 23.90 1.09 -3.58
CA ASP A 16 22.91 1.76 -4.42
C ASP A 16 21.46 1.34 -4.10
N HIS A 17 21.27 0.09 -3.67
CA HIS A 17 20.01 -0.41 -3.15
C HIS A 17 20.21 -1.70 -2.33
N MET A 18 19.34 -1.94 -1.37
CA MET A 18 19.26 -3.22 -0.69
C MET A 18 18.44 -4.19 -1.56
N PRO A 19 18.92 -5.42 -1.82
CA PRO A 19 18.12 -6.41 -2.54
C PRO A 19 16.78 -6.68 -1.84
N VAL A 20 15.71 -6.83 -2.60
CA VAL A 20 14.35 -7.07 -2.09
C VAL A 20 14.30 -8.32 -1.22
N ASP A 21 14.96 -9.40 -1.64
CA ASP A 21 15.05 -10.64 -0.86
C ASP A 21 15.70 -10.41 0.50
N THR A 22 16.69 -9.54 0.58
CA THR A 22 17.34 -9.18 1.85
C THR A 22 16.37 -8.42 2.76
N MET A 23 15.54 -7.53 2.21
CA MET A 23 14.51 -6.82 2.98
C MET A 23 13.51 -7.82 3.57
N TYR A 24 12.99 -8.75 2.78
CA TYR A 24 12.06 -9.77 3.26
C TYR A 24 12.70 -10.70 4.28
N GLN A 25 13.92 -11.18 4.03
CA GLN A 25 14.62 -12.03 4.99
C GLN A 25 14.75 -11.36 6.36
N ARG A 26 15.08 -10.08 6.40
CA ARG A 26 15.17 -9.31 7.65
C ARG A 26 13.82 -9.11 8.33
N ILE A 27 12.74 -9.02 7.59
CA ILE A 27 11.39 -8.97 8.15
C ILE A 27 11.03 -10.34 8.76
N TYR A 28 11.36 -11.44 8.10
CA TYR A 28 11.12 -12.78 8.61
C TYR A 28 11.93 -13.09 9.87
N ASP A 29 13.16 -12.63 9.92
CA ASP A 29 14.07 -12.89 11.04
C ASP A 29 13.89 -11.91 12.21
N CYS A 30 13.08 -10.86 12.07
CA CYS A 30 12.92 -9.88 13.13
C CYS A 30 12.11 -10.41 14.31
N GLU A 31 12.57 -10.12 15.52
CA GLU A 31 11.84 -10.45 16.75
C GLU A 31 10.54 -9.65 16.85
N LEU A 32 9.45 -10.33 17.18
CA LEU A 32 8.17 -9.69 17.47
C LEU A 32 8.26 -8.99 18.83
N ARG A 33 7.76 -7.76 18.90
CA ARG A 33 7.67 -7.00 20.13
C ARG A 33 6.30 -7.18 20.78
N ASP A 34 6.28 -7.07 22.09
CA ASP A 34 5.16 -6.81 23.00
C ASP A 34 3.79 -7.26 22.48
N ALA A 35 3.51 -8.55 22.57
CA ALA A 35 2.21 -9.11 22.21
C ALA A 35 1.08 -8.41 22.98
N GLY A 36 0.06 -7.94 22.25
CA GLY A 36 -1.11 -7.27 22.83
C GLY A 36 -1.05 -5.74 22.87
N GLU A 37 0.09 -5.11 22.54
CA GLU A 37 0.17 -3.66 22.37
C GLU A 37 -0.04 -3.27 20.90
N TYR A 38 -0.83 -2.22 20.67
CA TYR A 38 -0.92 -1.63 19.34
C TYR A 38 0.34 -0.82 19.03
N ARG A 39 0.97 -1.15 17.91
CA ARG A 39 2.06 -0.35 17.34
C ARG A 39 1.85 -0.22 15.82
N TYR A 40 1.96 0.99 15.32
CA TYR A 40 1.96 1.24 13.88
C TYR A 40 3.22 0.62 13.25
N SER A 41 3.03 -0.18 12.20
CA SER A 41 4.13 -0.78 11.45
C SER A 41 3.65 -1.17 10.04
N ASP A 42 4.43 -0.83 9.04
CA ASP A 42 4.18 -1.23 7.64
C ASP A 42 4.63 -2.67 7.35
N LEU A 43 5.47 -3.26 8.21
CA LEU A 43 6.07 -4.58 7.96
C LEU A 43 5.03 -5.70 7.74
N GLY A 44 3.86 -5.61 8.37
CA GLY A 44 2.76 -6.54 8.10
C GLY A 44 2.27 -6.48 6.66
N TYR A 45 2.25 -5.30 6.07
CA TYR A 45 1.85 -5.10 4.68
C TYR A 45 2.93 -5.52 3.68
N TYR A 46 4.21 -5.47 4.04
CA TYR A 46 5.28 -6.11 3.26
C TYR A 46 5.04 -7.61 3.16
N LEU A 47 4.67 -8.27 4.26
CA LEU A 47 4.36 -9.71 4.26
C LEU A 47 3.12 -10.04 3.41
N ILE A 48 2.08 -9.20 3.46
CA ILE A 48 0.90 -9.35 2.59
C ILE A 48 1.30 -9.19 1.12
N HIS A 49 2.17 -8.22 0.81
CA HIS A 49 2.67 -8.00 -0.54
C HIS A 49 3.44 -9.24 -1.05
N ASP A 50 4.37 -9.76 -0.27
CA ASP A 50 5.14 -10.96 -0.63
C ASP A 50 4.23 -12.19 -0.82
N MET A 51 3.27 -12.36 0.07
CA MET A 51 2.29 -13.45 -0.01
C MET A 51 1.43 -13.35 -1.27
N LEU A 52 0.94 -12.17 -1.64
CA LEU A 52 0.17 -11.96 -2.86
C LEU A 52 1.00 -12.25 -4.11
N ASN A 53 2.24 -11.75 -4.16
CA ASN A 53 3.15 -12.01 -5.27
C ASN A 53 3.47 -13.50 -5.43
N SER A 54 3.67 -14.20 -4.32
CA SER A 54 3.90 -15.64 -4.31
C SER A 54 2.68 -16.45 -4.80
N TRP A 55 1.47 -16.03 -4.47
CA TRP A 55 0.25 -16.75 -4.83
C TRP A 55 -0.22 -16.50 -6.27
N TYR A 56 -0.09 -15.27 -6.75
CA TYR A 56 -0.60 -14.86 -8.06
C TYR A 56 0.47 -14.76 -9.13
N GLY A 57 1.74 -14.86 -8.73
CA GLY A 57 2.90 -14.73 -9.62
C GLY A 57 3.22 -13.28 -9.97
N GLY A 58 4.53 -12.98 -10.03
CA GLY A 58 5.03 -11.64 -10.33
C GLY A 58 5.26 -10.78 -9.08
N ASP A 59 5.67 -9.54 -9.31
CA ASP A 59 6.06 -8.57 -8.30
C ASP A 59 5.05 -7.42 -8.10
N LYS A 60 3.94 -7.43 -8.87
CA LYS A 60 2.88 -6.40 -8.89
C LYS A 60 1.48 -6.98 -8.73
N ALA A 61 1.34 -8.08 -7.96
CA ALA A 61 0.03 -8.76 -7.83
C ALA A 61 -1.06 -7.82 -7.30
N ILE A 62 -0.76 -6.96 -6.32
CA ILE A 62 -1.75 -6.03 -5.76
C ILE A 62 -2.29 -5.04 -6.81
N ASP A 63 -1.45 -4.53 -7.72
CA ASP A 63 -1.87 -3.64 -8.80
C ASP A 63 -2.79 -4.37 -9.78
N SER A 64 -2.37 -5.53 -10.28
CA SER A 64 -3.14 -6.34 -11.23
C SER A 64 -4.50 -6.75 -10.67
N LEU A 65 -4.55 -7.21 -9.41
CA LEU A 65 -5.77 -7.64 -8.75
C LEU A 65 -6.72 -6.47 -8.47
N SER A 66 -6.18 -5.35 -7.95
CA SER A 66 -6.98 -4.17 -7.67
C SER A 66 -7.57 -3.57 -8.96
N ASN A 67 -6.79 -3.54 -10.04
CA ASN A 67 -7.26 -3.06 -11.33
C ASN A 67 -8.39 -3.96 -11.86
N ALA A 68 -8.17 -5.27 -11.93
CA ALA A 68 -9.13 -6.21 -12.50
C ALA A 68 -10.43 -6.34 -11.67
N TRP A 69 -10.34 -6.30 -10.34
CA TRP A 69 -11.48 -6.57 -9.47
C TRP A 69 -12.21 -5.34 -8.97
N ILE A 70 -11.55 -4.18 -8.99
CA ILE A 70 -12.11 -2.95 -8.39
C ILE A 70 -12.10 -1.79 -9.39
N TYR A 71 -10.91 -1.42 -9.92
CA TYR A 71 -10.77 -0.14 -10.64
C TYR A 71 -11.46 -0.18 -12.00
N GLU A 72 -11.20 -1.19 -12.81
CA GLU A 72 -11.87 -1.35 -14.13
C GLU A 72 -13.39 -1.51 -14.00
N PRO A 73 -13.93 -2.41 -13.15
CA PRO A 73 -15.38 -2.54 -12.99
C PRO A 73 -16.08 -1.25 -12.55
N LEU A 74 -15.41 -0.40 -11.77
CA LEU A 74 -15.96 0.86 -11.29
C LEU A 74 -15.64 2.06 -12.19
N GLY A 75 -14.83 1.88 -13.22
CA GLY A 75 -14.37 2.96 -14.10
C GLY A 75 -13.47 3.98 -13.40
N LEU A 76 -12.63 3.53 -12.44
CA LEU A 76 -11.70 4.38 -11.70
C LEU A 76 -10.41 4.57 -12.50
N SER A 77 -10.46 5.43 -13.51
CA SER A 77 -9.40 5.55 -14.51
C SER A 77 -8.14 6.27 -14.03
N SER A 78 -8.25 7.07 -12.95
CA SER A 78 -7.11 7.76 -12.34
C SER A 78 -6.44 6.95 -11.23
N MET A 79 -7.11 5.88 -10.76
CA MET A 79 -6.61 5.07 -9.66
C MET A 79 -5.65 3.99 -10.15
N GLY A 80 -4.53 3.82 -9.44
CA GLY A 80 -3.53 2.80 -9.75
C GLY A 80 -2.14 3.15 -9.22
N PHE A 81 -1.23 2.24 -9.48
CA PHE A 81 0.19 2.43 -9.18
C PHE A 81 0.91 3.00 -10.41
N GLU A 82 2.17 3.41 -10.22
CA GLU A 82 3.06 3.88 -11.30
C GLU A 82 2.39 4.85 -12.30
N PRO A 83 1.84 5.97 -11.85
CA PRO A 83 0.98 6.83 -12.66
C PRO A 83 1.68 7.42 -13.91
N LEU A 84 3.01 7.42 -13.97
CA LEU A 84 3.77 7.90 -15.13
C LEU A 84 3.62 6.99 -16.36
N GLU A 85 3.09 5.79 -16.21
CA GLU A 85 2.72 4.92 -17.34
C GLU A 85 1.46 5.43 -18.07
N LYS A 86 0.60 6.20 -17.38
CA LYS A 86 -0.69 6.68 -17.91
C LYS A 86 -0.76 8.21 -18.04
N PHE A 87 -0.02 8.94 -17.22
CA PHE A 87 -0.14 10.40 -17.10
C PHE A 87 1.20 11.09 -17.28
N GLU A 88 1.16 12.27 -17.86
CA GLU A 88 2.33 13.15 -17.94
C GLU A 88 2.73 13.64 -16.54
N LYS A 89 4.01 13.76 -16.29
CA LYS A 89 4.54 14.15 -14.97
C LYS A 89 3.94 15.47 -14.43
N ASN A 90 3.63 16.42 -15.31
CA ASN A 90 3.04 17.71 -14.94
C ASN A 90 1.58 17.62 -14.44
N GLN A 91 0.89 16.52 -14.73
CA GLN A 91 -0.48 16.25 -14.27
C GLN A 91 -0.52 15.68 -12.85
N ILE A 92 0.62 15.25 -12.31
CA ILE A 92 0.74 14.63 -11.00
C ILE A 92 1.28 15.65 -10.00
N ALA A 93 0.66 15.76 -8.84
CA ALA A 93 1.15 16.64 -7.79
C ALA A 93 2.50 16.12 -7.22
N PRO A 94 3.46 17.01 -6.90
CA PRO A 94 4.63 16.61 -6.13
C PRO A 94 4.24 16.28 -4.69
N SER A 95 4.89 15.31 -4.07
CA SER A 95 4.62 14.89 -2.70
C SER A 95 5.66 15.39 -1.70
N GLU A 96 6.93 15.48 -2.10
CA GLU A 96 8.03 15.83 -1.22
C GLU A 96 9.23 16.38 -2.00
N ASN A 97 10.05 17.22 -1.36
CA ASN A 97 11.43 17.45 -1.73
C ASN A 97 12.32 16.54 -0.87
N ASP A 98 12.63 15.35 -1.38
CA ASP A 98 13.46 14.38 -0.67
C ASP A 98 14.94 14.76 -0.74
N GLU A 99 15.44 15.37 0.31
CA GLU A 99 16.84 15.81 0.43
C GLU A 99 17.79 14.70 0.93
N ILE A 100 17.23 13.58 1.41
CA ILE A 100 17.99 12.55 2.13
C ILE A 100 18.28 11.35 1.24
N PHE A 101 17.25 10.70 0.73
CA PHE A 101 17.35 9.41 0.04
C PHE A 101 17.44 9.56 -1.47
N ARG A 102 16.41 10.14 -2.12
CA ARG A 102 16.33 10.26 -3.59
C ARG A 102 16.92 11.57 -4.11
N LYS A 103 17.17 12.54 -3.24
CA LYS A 103 17.75 13.86 -3.51
C LYS A 103 17.08 14.59 -4.68
N SER A 104 15.76 14.53 -4.71
CA SER A 104 14.93 15.07 -5.78
C SER A 104 13.52 15.38 -5.32
N ILE A 105 12.79 16.18 -6.12
CA ILE A 105 11.35 16.37 -5.93
C ILE A 105 10.63 15.10 -6.39
N ILE A 106 9.95 14.46 -5.45
CA ILE A 106 9.18 13.24 -5.69
C ILE A 106 7.87 13.64 -6.36
N ARG A 107 7.69 13.16 -7.59
CA ARG A 107 6.50 13.41 -8.41
C ARG A 107 6.29 12.25 -9.38
N GLY A 108 5.16 11.54 -9.26
CA GLY A 108 4.80 10.41 -10.10
C GLY A 108 5.50 9.09 -9.72
N THR A 109 6.25 9.08 -8.63
CA THR A 109 6.77 7.88 -7.99
C THR A 109 6.28 7.83 -6.55
N VAL A 110 6.21 6.65 -5.97
CA VAL A 110 5.71 6.46 -4.59
C VAL A 110 6.48 7.33 -3.60
N HIS A 111 5.75 7.97 -2.68
CA HIS A 111 6.35 8.82 -1.63
C HIS A 111 7.17 7.99 -0.64
N ASP A 112 6.62 6.88 -0.16
CA ASP A 112 7.25 6.03 0.85
C ASP A 112 8.57 5.43 0.37
N PRO A 113 9.68 5.59 1.14
CA PRO A 113 10.99 5.07 0.73
C PRO A 113 11.04 3.55 0.67
N GLY A 114 10.35 2.84 1.56
CA GLY A 114 10.33 1.39 1.58
C GLY A 114 9.59 0.79 0.40
N ALA A 115 8.41 1.35 0.07
CA ALA A 115 7.68 0.98 -1.14
C ALA A 115 8.48 1.31 -2.42
N HIS A 116 9.22 2.42 -2.42
CA HIS A 116 10.12 2.76 -3.53
C HIS A 116 11.21 1.70 -3.72
N MET A 117 11.80 1.22 -2.64
CA MET A 117 12.81 0.14 -2.68
C MET A 117 12.23 -1.20 -3.17
N LEU A 118 10.91 -1.41 -3.03
CA LEU A 118 10.17 -2.55 -3.58
C LEU A 118 9.65 -2.32 -5.01
N GLY A 119 10.08 -1.27 -5.70
CA GLY A 119 9.68 -1.00 -7.08
C GLY A 119 8.44 -0.13 -7.24
N GLY A 120 7.85 0.40 -6.16
CA GLY A 120 6.76 1.39 -6.22
C GLY A 120 5.35 0.81 -6.07
N VAL A 121 5.16 -0.49 -6.25
CA VAL A 121 3.88 -1.19 -6.08
C VAL A 121 3.93 -1.99 -4.78
N CYS A 122 3.22 -1.57 -3.74
CA CYS A 122 3.25 -2.26 -2.46
C CYS A 122 1.90 -2.15 -1.71
N CYS A 123 1.66 -3.06 -0.76
CA CYS A 123 0.39 -3.10 -0.02
C CYS A 123 0.24 -1.98 1.01
N HIS A 124 1.32 -1.28 1.40
CA HIS A 124 1.26 -0.19 2.39
C HIS A 124 1.30 1.21 1.78
N ALA A 125 1.83 1.35 0.55
CA ALA A 125 1.94 2.63 -0.15
C ALA A 125 2.09 2.44 -1.66
N GLY A 126 1.93 3.53 -2.44
CA GLY A 126 2.15 3.54 -3.88
C GLY A 126 0.91 3.81 -4.71
N LEU A 127 -0.28 3.79 -4.11
CA LEU A 127 -1.52 4.10 -4.82
C LEU A 127 -1.63 5.59 -5.11
N PHE A 128 -1.95 5.93 -6.36
CA PHE A 128 -2.30 7.26 -6.84
C PHE A 128 -3.77 7.31 -7.25
N SER A 129 -4.37 8.48 -7.12
CA SER A 129 -5.75 8.71 -7.55
C SER A 129 -6.05 10.21 -7.63
N ASP A 130 -7.23 10.53 -8.16
CA ASP A 130 -7.85 11.85 -8.00
C ASP A 130 -9.01 11.83 -6.99
N ALA A 131 -9.52 13.01 -6.67
CA ALA A 131 -10.60 13.17 -5.69
C ALA A 131 -11.91 12.49 -6.15
N ASN A 132 -12.19 12.42 -7.45
CA ASN A 132 -13.42 11.83 -7.98
C ASN A 132 -13.41 10.32 -7.84
N ASP A 133 -12.30 9.66 -8.22
CA ASP A 133 -12.18 8.21 -8.11
C ASP A 133 -12.10 7.76 -6.65
N LEU A 134 -11.42 8.53 -5.79
CA LEU A 134 -11.47 8.30 -4.33
C LEU A 134 -12.88 8.44 -3.76
N ALA A 135 -13.67 9.43 -4.21
CA ALA A 135 -15.04 9.58 -3.77
C ALA A 135 -15.93 8.41 -4.21
N ARG A 136 -15.75 7.88 -5.42
CA ARG A 136 -16.46 6.70 -5.90
C ARG A 136 -16.10 5.45 -5.09
N LEU A 137 -14.82 5.22 -4.80
CA LEU A 137 -14.37 4.14 -3.93
C LEU A 137 -14.94 4.30 -2.51
N GLY A 138 -14.90 5.51 -1.95
CA GLY A 138 -15.54 5.80 -0.66
C GLY A 138 -17.04 5.51 -0.66
N GLN A 139 -17.74 5.90 -1.72
CA GLN A 139 -19.18 5.62 -1.85
C GLN A 139 -19.49 4.13 -2.00
N LEU A 140 -18.64 3.36 -2.71
CA LEU A 140 -18.74 1.91 -2.76
C LEU A 140 -18.70 1.29 -1.35
N LEU A 141 -17.75 1.70 -0.53
CA LEU A 141 -17.61 1.21 0.85
C LEU A 141 -18.82 1.61 1.71
N LEU A 142 -19.25 2.85 1.64
CA LEU A 142 -20.44 3.34 2.37
C LEU A 142 -21.74 2.64 1.96
N ASN A 143 -21.84 2.20 0.73
CA ASN A 143 -22.99 1.45 0.19
C ASN A 143 -22.88 -0.07 0.44
N GLY A 144 -22.00 -0.52 1.32
CA GLY A 144 -21.85 -1.93 1.63
C GLY A 144 -21.29 -2.78 0.48
N GLY A 145 -20.40 -2.22 -0.30
CA GLY A 145 -19.71 -2.93 -1.38
C GLY A 145 -20.39 -2.89 -2.75
N THR A 146 -21.41 -2.03 -2.92
CA THR A 146 -22.14 -1.86 -4.19
C THR A 146 -22.05 -0.41 -4.69
N TYR A 147 -21.74 -0.19 -5.96
CA TYR A 147 -21.73 1.11 -6.60
C TYR A 147 -22.29 1.03 -8.02
N SER A 148 -23.19 1.96 -8.38
CA SER A 148 -23.83 2.04 -9.70
C SER A 148 -24.41 0.70 -10.22
N GLY A 149 -25.00 -0.10 -9.31
CA GLY A 149 -25.58 -1.41 -9.62
C GLY A 149 -24.55 -2.57 -9.71
N GLN A 150 -23.28 -2.27 -9.58
CA GLN A 150 -22.22 -3.29 -9.53
C GLN A 150 -21.87 -3.65 -8.09
N LYS A 151 -21.90 -4.92 -7.77
CA LYS A 151 -21.48 -5.46 -6.48
C LYS A 151 -20.03 -5.91 -6.59
N ILE A 152 -19.15 -5.24 -5.83
CA ILE A 152 -17.71 -5.54 -5.77
C ILE A 152 -17.41 -6.39 -4.54
N PHE A 153 -17.98 -6.04 -3.37
CA PHE A 153 -17.80 -6.75 -2.12
C PHE A 153 -19.14 -7.24 -1.56
N ASP A 154 -19.10 -8.33 -0.82
CA ASP A 154 -20.24 -8.70 0.04
C ASP A 154 -20.31 -7.77 1.24
N GLY A 155 -21.52 -7.26 1.53
CA GLY A 155 -21.73 -6.33 2.65
C GLY A 155 -21.38 -6.95 4.01
N SER A 156 -21.58 -8.26 4.19
CA SER A 156 -21.15 -8.97 5.39
C SER A 156 -19.62 -8.97 5.54
N THR A 157 -18.90 -9.30 4.47
CA THR A 157 -17.43 -9.27 4.47
C THR A 157 -16.92 -7.87 4.80
N LEU A 158 -17.47 -6.83 4.17
CA LEU A 158 -17.09 -5.45 4.43
C LEU A 158 -17.41 -5.03 5.87
N SER A 159 -18.56 -5.45 6.40
CA SER A 159 -18.94 -5.20 7.79
C SER A 159 -17.95 -5.83 8.77
N ASP A 160 -17.55 -7.09 8.52
CA ASP A 160 -16.58 -7.80 9.36
C ASP A 160 -15.20 -7.13 9.32
N TRP A 161 -14.79 -6.66 8.16
CA TRP A 161 -13.47 -6.03 7.99
C TRP A 161 -13.40 -4.61 8.58
N THR A 162 -14.51 -3.89 8.58
CA THR A 162 -14.59 -2.54 9.18
C THR A 162 -14.91 -2.57 10.67
N ALA A 163 -15.39 -3.69 11.20
CA ALA A 163 -15.62 -3.85 12.63
C ALA A 163 -14.30 -3.72 13.42
N ARG A 164 -14.38 -3.15 14.63
CA ARG A 164 -13.21 -3.04 15.50
C ARG A 164 -12.68 -4.43 15.86
N ALA A 165 -11.44 -4.73 15.46
CA ALA A 165 -10.79 -6.01 15.78
C ALA A 165 -10.52 -6.17 17.30
N TYR A 166 -10.37 -5.05 18.03
CA TYR A 166 -10.10 -5.03 19.46
C TYR A 166 -11.09 -4.11 20.21
N PRO A 167 -12.37 -4.51 20.34
CA PRO A 167 -13.44 -3.63 20.82
C PRO A 167 -13.29 -3.16 22.27
N ASN A 168 -12.52 -3.91 23.09
CA ASN A 168 -12.28 -3.60 24.51
C ASN A 168 -11.00 -2.79 24.77
N THR A 169 -10.43 -2.20 23.73
CA THR A 169 -9.20 -1.39 23.82
C THR A 169 -9.41 -0.01 23.19
N GLU A 170 -8.45 0.88 23.32
CA GLU A 170 -8.41 2.17 22.62
C GLU A 170 -8.18 2.01 21.10
N ASN A 171 -7.76 0.82 20.63
CA ASN A 171 -7.52 0.54 19.22
C ASN A 171 -8.85 0.53 18.43
N ARG A 172 -8.99 1.43 17.47
CA ARG A 172 -10.19 1.60 16.65
C ARG A 172 -10.13 0.88 15.31
N ARG A 173 -9.05 0.19 15.03
CA ARG A 173 -8.84 -0.46 13.73
C ARG A 173 -9.64 -1.74 13.57
N GLY A 174 -10.16 -1.94 12.36
CA GLY A 174 -10.63 -3.21 11.84
C GLY A 174 -9.52 -3.95 11.09
N ILE A 175 -9.90 -4.84 10.19
CA ILE A 175 -8.97 -5.54 9.30
C ILE A 175 -8.74 -4.67 8.06
N GLY A 176 -7.62 -3.96 8.01
CA GLY A 176 -7.29 -3.07 6.88
C GLY A 176 -7.93 -1.68 6.92
N PHE A 177 -8.65 -1.34 7.99
CA PHE A 177 -9.34 -0.05 8.15
C PHE A 177 -8.95 0.67 9.44
#